data_1810493b0bc5e39778aea034d187ba05
#
_entry.id   1810493b0bc5e39778aea034d187ba05
#
_cell.length_a   1.000
_cell.length_b   1.000
_cell.length_c   1.000
_cell.angle_alpha   90.00
_cell.angle_beta   90.00
_cell.angle_gamma   90.00
#
_symmetry.space_group_name_H-M   'P 1'
#
loop_
_entity.id
_entity.type
_entity.pdbx_description
1 polymer ?
#
loop_
_entity_poly.entity_id
_entity_poly.type
_entity_poly.pdbx_seq_one_letter_code
_entity_poly.pdbx_strand_id
1 'polypeptide(L)'
;MRTINDVMNLSIEDLELSVRSINCMKNMGIRTLAELTGKKQEDFFKIRNMGKKSQAEITSKLEAIGLTYEMTNRDWLNWGVNHIDWIKLH
;
A
#
# COMPACT_ATOMS: atom_id res chain seq x y z
N MET A 1 15.90 -13.79 -4.67
CA MET A 1 15.30 -13.39 -3.38
C MET A 1 14.82 -11.95 -3.47
N ARG A 2 13.58 -11.68 -3.06
CA ARG A 2 13.05 -10.32 -3.08
C ARG A 2 13.68 -9.47 -1.97
N THR A 3 13.86 -8.20 -2.27
CA THR A 3 14.35 -7.21 -1.31
C THR A 3 13.17 -6.34 -0.85
N ILE A 4 13.43 -5.49 0.16
CA ILE A 4 12.44 -4.49 0.59
C ILE A 4 12.09 -3.56 -0.58
N ASN A 5 13.07 -3.17 -1.39
CA ASN A 5 12.83 -2.35 -2.58
C ASN A 5 11.88 -3.03 -3.57
N ASP A 6 12.02 -4.33 -3.76
CA ASP A 6 11.12 -5.08 -4.63
C ASP A 6 9.68 -5.02 -4.12
N VAL A 7 9.49 -5.14 -2.80
CA VAL A 7 8.18 -5.05 -2.19
C VAL A 7 7.61 -3.63 -2.34
N MET A 8 8.42 -2.61 -2.09
CA MET A 8 8.02 -1.22 -2.25
C MET A 8 7.54 -0.91 -3.67
N ASN A 9 8.13 -1.57 -4.65
CA ASN A 9 7.82 -1.36 -6.07
C ASN A 9 6.73 -2.31 -6.61
N LEU A 10 6.14 -3.14 -5.75
CA LEU A 10 5.01 -3.97 -6.18
C LEU A 10 3.87 -3.08 -6.67
N SER A 11 3.22 -3.52 -7.74
CA SER A 11 2.05 -2.83 -8.26
C SER A 11 0.89 -2.95 -7.28
N ILE A 12 0.11 -1.88 -7.14
CA ILE A 12 -1.14 -1.93 -6.36
C ILE A 12 -2.10 -2.97 -6.90
N GLU A 13 -1.97 -3.33 -8.19
CA GLU A 13 -2.80 -4.35 -8.80
C GLU A 13 -2.56 -5.74 -8.22
N ASP A 14 -1.38 -5.96 -7.62
CA ASP A 14 -1.04 -7.23 -7.00
C ASP A 14 -1.63 -7.39 -5.59
N LEU A 15 -2.33 -6.37 -5.09
CA LEU A 15 -2.90 -6.38 -3.73
C LEU A 15 -4.28 -7.02 -3.65
N GLU A 16 -4.82 -7.54 -4.73
CA GLU A 16 -6.14 -8.17 -4.77
C GLU A 16 -7.27 -7.22 -4.30
N LEU A 17 -7.17 -5.96 -4.71
CA LEU A 17 -8.18 -4.96 -4.41
C LEU A 17 -9.25 -4.96 -5.51
N SER A 18 -10.42 -4.37 -5.20
CA SER A 18 -11.48 -4.22 -6.20
C SER A 18 -11.00 -3.32 -7.34
N VAL A 19 -11.59 -3.51 -8.52
CA VAL A 19 -11.29 -2.68 -9.70
C VAL A 19 -11.54 -1.21 -9.40
N ARG A 20 -12.60 -0.92 -8.65
CA ARG A 20 -12.94 0.46 -8.27
C ARG A 20 -11.83 1.11 -7.43
N SER A 21 -11.33 0.39 -6.42
CA SER A 21 -10.25 0.89 -5.58
C SER A 21 -8.96 1.11 -6.38
N ILE A 22 -8.61 0.17 -7.24
CA ILE A 22 -7.43 0.28 -8.09
C ILE A 22 -7.55 1.48 -9.04
N ASN A 23 -8.69 1.65 -9.68
CA ASN A 23 -8.90 2.78 -10.60
C ASN A 23 -8.82 4.12 -9.88
N CYS A 24 -9.40 4.21 -8.67
CA CYS A 24 -9.29 5.42 -7.86
C CYS A 24 -7.83 5.76 -7.57
N MET A 25 -7.02 4.78 -7.18
CA MET A 25 -5.61 5.00 -6.90
C MET A 25 -4.83 5.40 -8.15
N LYS A 26 -5.09 4.73 -9.28
CA LYS A 26 -4.43 5.09 -10.55
C LYS A 26 -4.74 6.53 -10.97
N ASN A 27 -5.97 6.96 -10.77
CA ASN A 27 -6.38 8.34 -11.09
C ASN A 27 -5.66 9.37 -10.22
N MET A 28 -5.16 8.95 -9.06
CA MET A 28 -4.36 9.78 -8.16
C MET A 28 -2.87 9.70 -8.45
N GLY A 29 -2.47 8.93 -9.46
CA GLY A 29 -1.06 8.69 -9.75
C GLY A 29 -0.39 7.68 -8.84
N ILE A 30 -1.17 6.91 -8.07
CA ILE A 30 -0.65 5.86 -7.20
C ILE A 30 -0.61 4.55 -7.98
N ARG A 31 0.58 3.98 -8.12
CA ARG A 31 0.77 2.73 -8.87
C ARG A 31 1.52 1.65 -8.10
N THR A 32 2.27 2.04 -7.08
CA THR A 32 3.11 1.12 -6.29
C THR A 32 2.78 1.21 -4.82
N LEU A 33 3.23 0.19 -4.06
CA LEU A 33 3.09 0.20 -2.60
C LEU A 33 3.83 1.36 -1.97
N ALA A 34 5.01 1.71 -2.48
CA ALA A 34 5.77 2.84 -1.97
C ALA A 34 4.98 4.14 -2.12
N GLU A 35 4.35 4.34 -3.26
CA GLU A 35 3.54 5.54 -3.49
C GLU A 35 2.31 5.57 -2.59
N LEU A 36 1.64 4.43 -2.41
CA LEU A 36 0.46 4.33 -1.56
C LEU A 36 0.81 4.60 -0.09
N THR A 37 1.82 3.91 0.43
CA THR A 37 2.22 4.05 1.83
C THR A 37 2.90 5.38 2.14
N GLY A 38 3.36 6.10 1.11
CA GLY A 38 3.93 7.42 1.27
C GLY A 38 2.88 8.52 1.43
N LYS A 39 1.60 8.22 1.17
CA LYS A 39 0.53 9.22 1.31
C LYS A 39 0.15 9.41 2.77
N LYS A 40 -0.29 10.62 3.09
CA LYS A 40 -0.94 10.89 4.37
C LYS A 40 -2.34 10.33 4.31
N GLN A 41 -2.74 9.61 5.34
CA GLN A 41 -4.08 9.04 5.42
C GLN A 41 -5.15 10.10 5.21
N GLU A 42 -4.97 11.26 5.84
CA GLU A 42 -5.88 12.38 5.74
C GLU A 42 -6.05 12.86 4.29
N ASP A 43 -4.94 13.07 3.58
CA ASP A 43 -4.99 13.52 2.19
C ASP A 43 -5.57 12.47 1.27
N PHE A 44 -5.25 11.21 1.54
CA PHE A 44 -5.76 10.08 0.78
C PHE A 44 -7.29 9.98 0.89
N PHE A 45 -7.84 10.21 2.08
CA PHE A 45 -9.28 10.10 2.33
C PHE A 45 -10.08 11.31 1.86
N LYS A 46 -9.43 12.42 1.53
CA LYS A 46 -10.08 13.60 0.99
C LYS A 46 -10.43 13.51 -0.49
N ILE A 47 -10.03 12.42 -1.14
CA ILE A 47 -10.19 12.32 -2.58
C ILE A 47 -11.64 12.09 -2.95
N ARG A 48 -12.11 12.93 -3.85
CA ARG A 48 -13.51 13.12 -4.20
C ARG A 48 -14.24 11.84 -4.63
N ASN A 49 -13.52 10.92 -5.27
CA ASN A 49 -14.11 9.69 -5.81
C ASN A 49 -13.82 8.45 -4.97
N MET A 50 -13.18 8.64 -3.82
CA MET A 50 -12.84 7.54 -2.92
C MET A 50 -13.96 7.36 -1.90
N GLY A 51 -14.84 6.38 -2.13
CA GLY A 51 -15.90 6.04 -1.18
C GLY A 51 -15.34 5.41 0.10
N LYS A 52 -16.13 5.45 1.17
CA LYS A 52 -15.74 4.87 2.45
C LYS A 52 -15.42 3.38 2.35
N LYS A 53 -16.12 2.65 1.49
CA LYS A 53 -15.91 1.23 1.27
C LYS A 53 -14.52 0.96 0.67
N SER A 54 -14.11 1.74 -0.32
CA SER A 54 -12.79 1.62 -0.93
C SER A 54 -11.68 2.00 0.06
N GLN A 55 -11.90 3.04 0.85
CA GLN A 55 -10.96 3.45 1.89
C GLN A 55 -10.72 2.33 2.90
N ALA A 56 -11.82 1.72 3.37
CA ALA A 56 -11.75 0.62 4.32
C ALA A 56 -11.05 -0.60 3.71
N GLU A 57 -11.33 -0.91 2.45
CA GLU A 57 -10.70 -2.03 1.74
C GLU A 57 -9.19 -1.85 1.65
N ILE A 58 -8.75 -0.68 1.24
CA ILE A 58 -7.32 -0.39 1.08
C ILE A 58 -6.62 -0.42 2.43
N THR A 59 -7.19 0.22 3.45
CA THR A 59 -6.62 0.25 4.79
C THR A 59 -6.52 -1.17 5.38
N SER A 60 -7.58 -1.96 5.26
CA SER A 60 -7.58 -3.34 5.73
C SER A 60 -6.51 -4.17 5.04
N LYS A 61 -6.31 -3.96 3.75
CA LYS A 61 -5.30 -4.70 3.00
C LYS A 61 -3.89 -4.36 3.47
N LEU A 62 -3.62 -3.08 3.69
CA LEU A 62 -2.33 -2.65 4.23
C LEU A 62 -2.09 -3.23 5.63
N GLU A 63 -3.09 -3.14 6.50
CA GLU A 63 -2.98 -3.68 7.86
C GLU A 63 -2.72 -5.17 7.86
N ALA A 64 -3.35 -5.92 6.95
CA ALA A 64 -3.18 -7.37 6.85
C ALA A 64 -1.74 -7.78 6.56
N ILE A 65 -0.97 -6.93 5.91
CA ILE A 65 0.44 -7.18 5.61
C ILE A 65 1.38 -6.31 6.44
N GLY A 66 0.85 -5.68 7.49
CA GLY A 66 1.66 -4.92 8.44
C GLY A 66 2.12 -3.55 7.96
N LEU A 67 1.49 -3.02 6.91
CA LEU A 67 1.83 -1.71 6.36
C LEU A 67 0.84 -0.65 6.83
N THR A 68 1.24 0.61 6.71
CA THR A 68 0.40 1.75 7.07
C THR A 68 0.71 2.93 6.14
N TYR A 69 0.14 4.08 6.44
CA TYR A 69 0.39 5.33 5.69
C TYR A 69 1.58 6.08 6.29
N GLU A 70 2.09 7.06 5.54
CA GLU A 70 3.21 7.93 5.95
C GLU A 70 4.47 7.15 6.35
N MET A 71 4.75 6.04 5.65
CA MET A 71 5.92 5.23 5.94
C MET A 71 7.20 5.90 5.46
N THR A 72 8.17 6.00 6.37
CA THR A 72 9.52 6.46 6.07
C THR A 72 10.40 5.27 5.65
N ASN A 73 11.63 5.56 5.21
CA ASN A 73 12.59 4.50 4.93
C ASN A 73 12.87 3.65 6.17
N ARG A 74 12.92 4.26 7.34
CA ARG A 74 13.09 3.53 8.61
C ARG A 74 11.92 2.59 8.87
N ASP A 75 10.70 3.05 8.62
CA ASP A 75 9.50 2.22 8.77
C ASP A 75 9.56 1.01 7.86
N TRP A 76 9.99 1.18 6.62
CA TRP A 76 10.15 0.09 5.68
C TRP A 76 11.24 -0.91 6.11
N LEU A 77 12.36 -0.42 6.67
CA LEU A 77 13.39 -1.30 7.20
C LEU A 77 12.88 -2.12 8.37
N ASN A 78 12.17 -1.49 9.29
CA ASN A 78 11.55 -2.18 10.43
C ASN A 78 10.52 -3.20 9.96
N TRP A 79 9.70 -2.85 8.99
CA TRP A 79 8.75 -3.78 8.41
C TRP A 79 9.44 -5.00 7.82
N GLY A 80 10.51 -4.78 7.06
CA GLY A 80 11.25 -5.86 6.42
C GLY A 80 11.85 -6.84 7.41
N VAL A 81 12.41 -6.35 8.51
CA VAL A 81 12.97 -7.19 9.57
C VAL A 81 11.89 -8.09 10.17
N ASN A 82 10.69 -7.56 10.35
CA ASN A 82 9.58 -8.29 10.99
C ASN A 82 8.78 -9.15 10.01
N HIS A 83 9.02 -9.02 8.71
CA HIS A 83 8.24 -9.69 7.66
C HIS A 83 9.11 -10.46 6.66
N ILE A 84 10.23 -11.00 7.12
CA ILE A 84 11.16 -11.75 6.26
C ILE A 84 10.44 -12.90 5.56
N ASP A 85 9.58 -13.62 6.27
CA ASP A 85 8.86 -14.75 5.70
C ASP A 85 7.90 -14.30 4.59
N TRP A 86 7.22 -13.18 4.79
CA TRP A 86 6.35 -12.62 3.77
C TRP A 86 7.14 -12.25 2.51
N ILE A 87 8.30 -11.60 2.68
CA ILE A 87 9.17 -11.20 1.57
C ILE A 87 9.62 -12.43 0.78
N LYS A 88 9.98 -13.51 1.46
CA LYS A 88 10.43 -14.74 0.81
C LYS A 88 9.31 -15.43 0.01
N LEU A 89 8.06 -15.31 0.46
CA LEU A 89 6.91 -15.97 -0.18
C LEU A 89 6.34 -15.17 -1.33
N HIS A 90 6.59 -13.91 -1.39
CA HIS A 90 6.05 -13.00 -2.39
C HIS A 90 7.15 -12.35 -3.19
#